data_1ee2379a5dd41fe1f69e4d306ff5c102
#
_entry.id   1ee2379a5dd41fe1f69e4d306ff5c102
#
_cell.length_a   1.000
_cell.length_b   1.000
_cell.length_c   1.000
_cell.angle_alpha   90.00
_cell.angle_beta   90.00
_cell.angle_gamma   90.00
#
_symmetry.space_group_name_H-M   'P 1'
#
loop_
_entity.id
_entity.type
_entity.pdbx_description
1 polymer ?
#
loop_
_entity_poly.entity_id
_entity_poly.type
_entity_poly.pdbx_seq_one_letter_code
_entity_poly.pdbx_strand_id
1 'polypeptide(L)'
;MLLSLCSLLLAPTRLLLALWRLVARLGVAVAAVAAGVAYGLWGLWVLLRRGPRRTFRWRVRDQPPPGLADGTFGEHRYLHLKDSGLRLHYVTRGPPTAPLLLLLHGFPQNWFCWRHLLQDLGTRYRVVALDLRGYGASEKPPGRDSYRLEVLLEDIRQVIEILGPPPVVGEGPGGHRGPPRLLQVYLVGHDWGGLLAWEVASSHPEMVEKLVIMDAPHRAVMAGFMACHLSQLLRSSYIFLFQLPWLPELLLSLADFELVRTALTSSWLGIQNAAQRLTEQEVDAYLYGLSQPGGLTPPLNYYRNLFRDTPIPREPPPLPTLLLWGAEDAFLDARLVPCLRRCLRPTARLCLLPGAGHWLPEDQPRPVARLLDHFLGTGDHHH
;
A
#
# COMPACT_ATOMS: atom_id res chain seq x y z
N MET A 1 4.78 45.55 -14.85
CA MET A 1 4.66 45.35 -16.31
C MET A 1 5.10 43.99 -16.75
N LEU A 2 6.32 43.52 -16.46
CA LEU A 2 6.81 42.14 -16.81
C LEU A 2 5.95 41.03 -16.25
N LEU A 3 5.57 41.05 -14.98
CA LEU A 3 4.70 40.04 -14.34
C LEU A 3 3.31 39.97 -14.98
N SER A 4 2.78 41.07 -15.43
CA SER A 4 1.48 41.16 -16.12
C SER A 4 1.58 40.54 -17.53
N LEU A 5 2.71 40.74 -18.24
CA LEU A 5 2.94 40.17 -19.56
C LEU A 5 3.14 38.66 -19.50
N CYS A 6 3.92 38.17 -18.52
CA CYS A 6 4.08 36.72 -18.27
C CYS A 6 2.75 36.04 -17.92
N SER A 7 1.89 36.68 -17.14
CA SER A 7 0.58 36.13 -16.80
C SER A 7 -0.34 36.01 -18.01
N LEU A 8 -0.27 36.98 -18.93
CA LEU A 8 -1.04 37.00 -20.19
C LEU A 8 -0.56 35.93 -21.18
N LEU A 9 0.77 35.72 -21.29
CA LEU A 9 1.37 34.69 -22.15
C LEU A 9 1.08 33.27 -21.63
N LEU A 10 0.95 33.08 -20.31
CA LEU A 10 0.63 31.79 -19.70
C LEU A 10 -0.90 31.52 -19.60
N ALA A 11 -1.76 32.50 -19.89
CA ALA A 11 -3.20 32.34 -19.80
C ALA A 11 -3.77 31.19 -20.68
N PRO A 12 -3.35 31.02 -21.95
CA PRO A 12 -3.82 29.91 -22.78
C PRO A 12 -3.41 28.56 -22.22
N THR A 13 -2.17 28.43 -21.74
CA THR A 13 -1.68 27.18 -21.13
C THR A 13 -2.44 26.83 -19.85
N ARG A 14 -2.71 27.84 -19.01
CA ARG A 14 -3.53 27.64 -17.79
C ARG A 14 -4.95 27.22 -18.12
N LEU A 15 -5.56 27.80 -19.15
CA LEU A 15 -6.90 27.43 -19.60
C LEU A 15 -6.92 26.00 -20.14
N LEU A 16 -5.95 25.61 -20.97
CA LEU A 16 -5.82 24.23 -21.49
C LEU A 16 -5.64 23.23 -20.35
N LEU A 17 -4.80 23.53 -19.36
CA LEU A 17 -4.60 22.68 -18.18
C LEU A 17 -5.89 22.58 -17.34
N ALA A 18 -6.63 23.68 -17.17
CA ALA A 18 -7.89 23.67 -16.45
C ALA A 18 -8.95 22.84 -17.18
N LEU A 19 -9.03 22.97 -18.51
CA LEU A 19 -9.93 22.19 -19.35
C LEU A 19 -9.56 20.69 -19.31
N TRP A 20 -8.29 20.36 -19.43
CA TRP A 20 -7.79 18.99 -19.29
C TRP A 20 -8.17 18.38 -17.93
N ARG A 21 -7.95 19.12 -16.84
CA ARG A 21 -8.36 18.67 -15.50
C ARG A 21 -9.86 18.44 -15.38
N LEU A 22 -10.66 19.31 -15.98
CA LEU A 22 -12.11 19.16 -16.00
C LEU A 22 -12.52 17.89 -16.76
N VAL A 23 -11.96 17.68 -17.95
CA VAL A 23 -12.22 16.47 -18.77
C VAL A 23 -11.81 15.20 -18.01
N ALA A 24 -10.64 15.21 -17.36
CA ALA A 24 -10.18 14.06 -16.56
C ALA A 24 -11.13 13.78 -15.38
N ARG A 25 -11.57 14.81 -14.65
CA ARG A 25 -12.54 14.67 -13.56
C ARG A 25 -13.89 14.13 -14.03
N LEU A 26 -14.39 14.64 -15.15
CA LEU A 26 -15.62 14.12 -15.77
C LEU A 26 -15.44 12.66 -16.20
N GLY A 27 -14.31 12.29 -16.79
CA GLY A 27 -13.99 10.91 -17.13
C GLY A 27 -14.02 9.97 -15.92
N VAL A 28 -13.39 10.39 -14.81
CA VAL A 28 -13.43 9.64 -13.55
C VAL A 28 -14.88 9.52 -13.02
N ALA A 29 -15.66 10.59 -13.07
CA ALA A 29 -17.06 10.58 -12.60
C ALA A 29 -17.93 9.62 -13.45
N VAL A 30 -17.78 9.64 -14.79
CA VAL A 30 -18.48 8.71 -15.68
C VAL A 30 -18.07 7.26 -15.40
N ALA A 31 -16.77 6.99 -15.26
CA ALA A 31 -16.27 5.67 -14.92
C ALA A 31 -16.78 5.20 -13.53
N ALA A 32 -16.85 6.11 -12.55
CA ALA A 32 -17.39 5.81 -11.23
C ALA A 32 -18.88 5.42 -11.28
N VAL A 33 -19.68 6.16 -12.05
CA VAL A 33 -21.12 5.83 -12.24
C VAL A 33 -21.26 4.48 -12.95
N ALA A 34 -20.50 4.24 -14.03
CA ALA A 34 -20.54 2.97 -14.77
C ALA A 34 -20.14 1.78 -13.87
N ALA A 35 -19.08 1.93 -13.08
CA ALA A 35 -18.69 0.94 -12.08
C ALA A 35 -19.77 0.76 -11.02
N GLY A 36 -20.34 1.86 -10.51
CA GLY A 36 -21.47 1.81 -9.56
C GLY A 36 -22.67 1.02 -10.06
N VAL A 37 -23.04 1.21 -11.32
CA VAL A 37 -24.11 0.43 -11.97
C VAL A 37 -23.73 -1.04 -12.06
N ALA A 38 -22.54 -1.38 -12.58
CA ALA A 38 -22.09 -2.75 -12.74
C ALA A 38 -22.04 -3.53 -11.41
N TYR A 39 -21.40 -2.95 -10.39
CA TYR A 39 -21.31 -3.54 -9.06
C TYR A 39 -22.66 -3.52 -8.32
N GLY A 40 -23.49 -2.50 -8.56
CA GLY A 40 -24.87 -2.45 -8.06
C GLY A 40 -25.74 -3.56 -8.60
N LEU A 41 -25.62 -3.88 -9.89
CA LEU A 41 -26.29 -5.05 -10.50
C LEU A 41 -25.81 -6.37 -9.90
N TRP A 42 -24.49 -6.48 -9.61
CA TRP A 42 -23.97 -7.61 -8.85
C TRP A 42 -24.62 -7.70 -7.46
N GLY A 43 -24.70 -6.58 -6.72
CA GLY A 43 -25.34 -6.53 -5.41
C GLY A 43 -26.83 -6.94 -5.47
N LEU A 44 -27.56 -6.47 -6.50
CA LEU A 44 -28.94 -6.88 -6.76
C LEU A 44 -29.04 -8.39 -7.05
N TRP A 45 -28.14 -8.93 -7.86
CA TRP A 45 -28.06 -10.35 -8.12
C TRP A 45 -27.83 -11.18 -6.85
N VAL A 46 -26.91 -10.74 -5.97
CA VAL A 46 -26.69 -11.37 -4.65
C VAL A 46 -27.97 -11.34 -3.82
N LEU A 47 -28.65 -10.18 -3.78
CA LEU A 47 -29.92 -10.02 -3.07
C LEU A 47 -31.01 -10.97 -3.59
N LEU A 48 -31.17 -11.09 -4.90
CA LEU A 48 -32.14 -11.98 -5.52
C LEU A 48 -31.83 -13.47 -5.26
N ARG A 49 -30.54 -13.85 -5.29
CA ARG A 49 -30.11 -15.23 -5.05
C ARG A 49 -30.17 -15.68 -3.60
N ARG A 50 -29.78 -14.82 -2.68
CA ARG A 50 -29.62 -15.17 -1.25
C ARG A 50 -30.79 -14.70 -0.40
N GLY A 51 -31.62 -13.82 -0.91
CA GLY A 51 -32.66 -13.12 -0.20
C GLY A 51 -32.13 -12.06 0.78
N PRO A 52 -32.99 -11.12 1.24
CA PRO A 52 -32.54 -9.96 2.01
C PRO A 52 -31.89 -10.35 3.36
N ARG A 53 -32.43 -11.34 4.04
CA ARG A 53 -31.89 -11.76 5.35
C ARG A 53 -30.45 -12.24 5.28
N ARG A 54 -30.05 -12.95 4.22
CA ARG A 54 -28.66 -13.45 4.07
C ARG A 54 -27.74 -12.41 3.44
N THR A 55 -28.27 -11.53 2.60
CA THR A 55 -27.49 -10.48 1.94
C THR A 55 -27.07 -9.39 2.92
N PHE A 56 -27.95 -8.98 3.81
CA PHE A 56 -27.66 -7.93 4.81
C PHE A 56 -27.27 -8.49 6.18
N ARG A 57 -26.99 -9.78 6.28
CA ARG A 57 -26.45 -10.38 7.48
C ARG A 57 -24.93 -10.40 7.41
N TRP A 58 -24.28 -9.75 8.36
CA TRP A 58 -22.85 -9.92 8.63
C TRP A 58 -22.65 -10.49 10.03
N ARG A 59 -21.53 -11.20 10.14
CA ARG A 59 -21.12 -11.79 11.41
C ARG A 59 -20.59 -10.68 12.31
N VAL A 60 -21.06 -10.62 13.52
CA VAL A 60 -20.50 -9.74 14.55
C VAL A 60 -19.15 -10.30 14.98
N ARG A 61 -18.13 -9.47 14.93
CA ARG A 61 -16.74 -9.78 15.30
C ARG A 61 -16.37 -8.95 16.53
N ASP A 62 -16.86 -9.39 17.72
CA ASP A 62 -16.64 -8.68 18.99
C ASP A 62 -15.19 -8.80 19.47
N GLN A 63 -14.52 -9.90 19.13
CA GLN A 63 -13.16 -10.21 19.55
C GLN A 63 -12.27 -10.39 18.31
N PRO A 64 -11.03 -9.88 18.33
CA PRO A 64 -10.08 -10.18 17.27
C PRO A 64 -9.76 -11.67 17.27
N PRO A 65 -9.54 -12.28 16.09
CA PRO A 65 -9.08 -13.66 16.00
C PRO A 65 -7.75 -13.86 16.73
N PRO A 66 -7.50 -15.07 17.28
CA PRO A 66 -6.18 -15.45 17.75
C PRO A 66 -5.13 -15.17 16.66
N GLY A 67 -3.92 -14.90 16.98
CA GLY A 67 -2.88 -14.53 16.01
C GLY A 67 -2.93 -13.08 15.54
N LEU A 68 -4.12 -12.43 15.52
CA LEU A 68 -4.21 -11.00 15.25
C LEU A 68 -3.93 -10.15 16.50
N ALA A 69 -4.22 -10.68 17.69
CA ALA A 69 -4.14 -9.95 18.95
C ALA A 69 -3.13 -10.53 19.94
N ASP A 70 -2.67 -11.76 19.73
CA ASP A 70 -1.70 -12.42 20.61
C ASP A 70 -0.24 -12.21 20.16
N GLY A 71 0.71 -12.56 20.99
CA GLY A 71 2.15 -12.41 20.70
C GLY A 71 2.75 -13.49 19.77
N THR A 72 1.96 -14.28 19.08
CA THR A 72 2.43 -15.45 18.28
C THR A 72 3.44 -15.01 17.21
N PHE A 73 3.18 -13.90 16.52
CA PHE A 73 4.03 -13.44 15.42
C PHE A 73 5.01 -12.35 15.81
N GLY A 74 4.79 -11.67 16.94
CA GLY A 74 5.65 -10.59 17.42
C GLY A 74 4.99 -9.82 18.56
N GLU A 75 5.67 -8.80 19.05
CA GLU A 75 5.19 -7.93 20.11
C GLU A 75 4.33 -6.80 19.52
N HIS A 76 3.13 -6.65 20.04
CA HIS A 76 2.22 -5.55 19.68
C HIS A 76 2.63 -4.28 20.41
N ARG A 77 2.82 -3.20 19.66
CA ARG A 77 3.20 -1.89 20.18
C ARG A 77 2.41 -0.77 19.52
N TYR A 78 2.47 0.40 20.15
CA TYR A 78 1.88 1.63 19.64
C TYR A 78 2.92 2.73 19.64
N LEU A 79 2.82 3.63 18.67
CA LEU A 79 3.56 4.89 18.65
C LEU A 79 2.57 6.05 18.44
N HIS A 80 2.98 7.25 18.86
CA HIS A 80 2.21 8.46 18.60
C HIS A 80 3.00 9.34 17.64
N LEU A 81 2.36 9.76 16.56
CA LEU A 81 2.93 10.71 15.62
C LEU A 81 3.08 12.07 16.29
N LYS A 82 4.22 12.73 16.08
CA LYS A 82 4.56 14.00 16.79
C LYS A 82 3.62 15.14 16.42
N ASP A 83 3.28 15.26 15.11
CA ASP A 83 2.54 16.42 14.60
C ASP A 83 1.04 16.29 14.80
N SER A 84 0.48 15.09 14.57
CA SER A 84 -0.96 14.83 14.67
C SER A 84 -1.40 14.26 16.01
N GLY A 85 -0.47 13.74 16.82
CA GLY A 85 -0.78 12.95 18.01
C GLY A 85 -1.43 11.59 17.70
N LEU A 86 -1.60 11.25 16.42
CA LEU A 86 -2.27 10.03 15.98
C LEU A 86 -1.53 8.80 16.48
N ARG A 87 -2.26 7.86 17.05
CA ARG A 87 -1.72 6.59 17.53
C ARG A 87 -1.73 5.56 16.40
N LEU A 88 -0.55 5.05 16.05
CA LEU A 88 -0.40 3.95 15.11
C LEU A 88 0.03 2.68 15.84
N HIS A 89 -0.56 1.56 15.42
CA HIS A 89 -0.24 0.22 15.87
C HIS A 89 0.81 -0.42 14.97
N TYR A 90 1.69 -1.20 15.55
CA TYR A 90 2.61 -2.05 14.80
C TYR A 90 2.95 -3.33 15.57
N VAL A 91 3.34 -4.36 14.83
CA VAL A 91 3.88 -5.59 15.40
C VAL A 91 5.35 -5.67 15.08
N THR A 92 6.17 -5.97 16.09
CA THR A 92 7.63 -6.03 15.92
C THR A 92 8.21 -7.34 16.40
N ARG A 93 9.24 -7.79 15.70
CA ARG A 93 10.03 -8.97 16.05
C ARG A 93 11.48 -8.77 15.69
N GLY A 94 12.38 -9.28 16.53
CA GLY A 94 13.82 -9.26 16.32
C GLY A 94 14.58 -8.36 17.27
N PRO A 95 15.93 -8.41 17.23
CA PRO A 95 16.76 -7.65 18.13
C PRO A 95 16.56 -6.14 17.95
N PRO A 96 16.40 -5.34 19.02
CA PRO A 96 16.21 -3.90 18.93
C PRO A 96 17.36 -3.16 18.23
N THR A 97 18.55 -3.74 18.29
CA THR A 97 19.79 -3.17 17.71
C THR A 97 20.04 -3.59 16.27
N ALA A 98 19.25 -4.54 15.74
CA ALA A 98 19.37 -4.98 14.35
C ALA A 98 18.83 -3.90 13.40
N PRO A 99 19.26 -3.91 12.11
CA PRO A 99 18.75 -2.99 11.10
C PRO A 99 17.21 -3.04 11.01
N LEU A 100 16.59 -1.85 10.95
CA LEU A 100 15.13 -1.74 10.90
C LEU A 100 14.61 -2.09 9.51
N LEU A 101 13.68 -3.06 9.47
CA LEU A 101 12.92 -3.47 8.30
C LEU A 101 11.46 -3.07 8.50
N LEU A 102 11.03 -1.97 7.87
CA LEU A 102 9.68 -1.43 7.97
C LEU A 102 8.80 -1.97 6.84
N LEU A 103 7.70 -2.62 7.20
CA LEU A 103 6.77 -3.28 6.28
C LEU A 103 5.43 -2.53 6.23
N LEU A 104 5.00 -2.13 5.03
CA LEU A 104 3.78 -1.38 4.76
C LEU A 104 2.80 -2.24 3.94
N HIS A 105 1.65 -2.57 4.49
CA HIS A 105 0.61 -3.38 3.85
C HIS A 105 -0.27 -2.58 2.88
N GLY A 106 -1.12 -3.28 2.13
CA GLY A 106 -2.12 -2.70 1.25
C GLY A 106 -3.58 -2.93 1.66
N PHE A 107 -4.50 -2.67 0.73
CA PHE A 107 -5.93 -2.90 0.89
C PHE A 107 -6.32 -4.32 0.41
N PRO A 108 -7.18 -5.05 1.11
CA PRO A 108 -7.88 -4.73 2.36
C PRO A 108 -7.18 -5.30 3.60
N GLN A 109 -5.87 -5.49 3.51
CA GLN A 109 -5.07 -6.16 4.52
C GLN A 109 -4.71 -5.24 5.71
N ASN A 110 -3.95 -5.78 6.65
CA ASN A 110 -3.37 -5.11 7.81
C ASN A 110 -1.99 -5.75 8.10
N TRP A 111 -1.35 -5.41 9.23
CA TRP A 111 -0.03 -5.94 9.59
C TRP A 111 0.08 -7.49 9.47
N PHE A 112 -1.03 -8.20 9.60
CA PHE A 112 -1.06 -9.68 9.63
C PHE A 112 -0.58 -10.33 8.33
N CYS A 113 -0.65 -9.64 7.19
CA CYS A 113 -0.09 -10.15 5.94
C CYS A 113 1.43 -10.35 5.99
N TRP A 114 2.09 -9.73 6.94
CA TRP A 114 3.53 -9.83 7.16
C TRP A 114 3.97 -10.90 8.17
N ARG A 115 3.02 -11.68 8.74
CA ARG A 115 3.30 -12.65 9.81
C ARG A 115 4.41 -13.65 9.47
N HIS A 116 4.47 -14.09 8.22
CA HIS A 116 5.54 -15.00 7.75
C HIS A 116 6.90 -14.29 7.72
N LEU A 117 6.97 -13.05 7.22
CA LEU A 117 8.22 -12.28 7.19
C LEU A 117 8.69 -11.88 8.59
N LEU A 118 7.75 -11.59 9.51
CA LEU A 118 8.09 -11.37 10.92
C LEU A 118 8.81 -12.59 11.51
N GLN A 119 8.36 -13.81 11.20
CA GLN A 119 8.97 -15.05 11.67
C GLN A 119 10.30 -15.34 10.97
N ASP A 120 10.34 -15.24 9.64
CA ASP A 120 11.50 -15.68 8.85
C ASP A 120 12.67 -14.69 8.96
N LEU A 121 12.41 -13.39 9.02
CA LEU A 121 13.44 -12.34 9.02
C LEU A 121 13.72 -11.76 10.42
N GLY A 122 12.86 -12.01 11.40
CA GLY A 122 12.98 -11.48 12.76
C GLY A 122 14.20 -11.98 13.56
N THR A 123 14.96 -12.92 13.05
CA THR A 123 16.23 -13.35 13.66
C THR A 123 17.41 -12.47 13.26
N ARG A 124 17.32 -11.77 12.12
CA ARG A 124 18.41 -10.96 11.53
C ARG A 124 18.11 -9.47 11.51
N TYR A 125 16.84 -9.12 11.41
CA TYR A 125 16.38 -7.73 11.31
C TYR A 125 15.43 -7.42 12.46
N ARG A 126 15.36 -6.16 12.83
CA ARG A 126 14.25 -5.64 13.62
C ARG A 126 13.08 -5.39 12.65
N VAL A 127 12.23 -6.39 12.48
CA VAL A 127 11.08 -6.32 11.59
C VAL A 127 9.95 -5.57 12.27
N VAL A 128 9.38 -4.58 11.60
CA VAL A 128 8.22 -3.79 12.06
C VAL A 128 7.15 -3.83 10.99
N ALA A 129 6.04 -4.50 11.27
CA ALA A 129 4.85 -4.53 10.44
C ALA A 129 3.84 -3.49 10.94
N LEU A 130 3.67 -2.41 10.19
CA LEU A 130 2.84 -1.28 10.57
C LEU A 130 1.38 -1.50 10.15
N ASP A 131 0.42 -1.21 11.03
CA ASP A 131 -0.93 -0.90 10.60
C ASP A 131 -0.98 0.55 10.13
N LEU A 132 -1.23 0.75 8.85
CA LEU A 132 -1.35 2.09 8.27
C LEU A 132 -2.51 2.86 8.91
N ARG A 133 -2.46 4.21 8.86
CA ARG A 133 -3.57 5.08 9.26
C ARG A 133 -4.91 4.55 8.72
N GLY A 134 -5.90 4.38 9.58
CA GLY A 134 -7.22 3.92 9.17
C GLY A 134 -7.39 2.40 9.07
N TYR A 135 -6.33 1.62 9.29
CA TYR A 135 -6.35 0.15 9.25
C TYR A 135 -6.10 -0.48 10.62
N GLY A 136 -6.41 -1.76 10.72
CA GLY A 136 -6.11 -2.59 11.88
C GLY A 136 -6.44 -1.94 13.21
N ALA A 137 -5.48 -1.93 14.13
CA ALA A 137 -5.58 -1.30 15.44
C ALA A 137 -5.05 0.16 15.49
N SER A 138 -4.60 0.71 14.34
CA SER A 138 -4.28 2.13 14.20
C SER A 138 -5.53 2.99 14.23
N GLU A 139 -5.38 4.24 14.69
CA GLU A 139 -6.48 5.20 14.72
C GLU A 139 -7.03 5.52 13.33
N LYS A 140 -8.32 5.84 13.32
CA LYS A 140 -9.13 6.04 12.13
C LYS A 140 -9.74 7.46 12.15
N PRO A 141 -8.93 8.51 11.92
CA PRO A 141 -9.44 9.88 11.92
C PRO A 141 -10.56 10.05 10.89
N PRO A 142 -11.59 10.83 11.23
CA PRO A 142 -12.70 11.08 10.33
C PRO A 142 -12.30 11.96 9.15
N GLY A 143 -13.13 11.93 8.11
CA GLY A 143 -13.00 12.81 6.96
C GLY A 143 -12.02 12.30 5.90
N ARG A 144 -12.36 12.60 4.64
CA ARG A 144 -11.58 12.19 3.47
C ARG A 144 -10.19 12.82 3.45
N ASP A 145 -10.06 14.06 3.90
CA ASP A 145 -8.82 14.83 3.84
C ASP A 145 -7.74 14.31 4.79
N SER A 146 -8.12 13.57 5.82
CA SER A 146 -7.19 12.87 6.71
C SER A 146 -6.39 11.76 6.01
N TYR A 147 -6.76 11.40 4.78
CA TYR A 147 -6.16 10.31 3.99
C TYR A 147 -5.59 10.83 2.65
N ARG A 148 -5.24 12.11 2.58
CA ARG A 148 -4.49 12.65 1.44
C ARG A 148 -3.09 12.06 1.41
N LEU A 149 -2.54 11.92 0.20
CA LEU A 149 -1.24 11.27 0.01
C LEU A 149 -0.15 11.94 0.86
N GLU A 150 -0.08 13.26 0.86
CA GLU A 150 0.91 14.02 1.64
C GLU A 150 0.80 13.77 3.15
N VAL A 151 -0.43 13.52 3.66
CA VAL A 151 -0.65 13.17 5.08
C VAL A 151 -0.14 11.77 5.36
N LEU A 152 -0.40 10.82 4.46
CA LEU A 152 0.06 9.43 4.59
C LEU A 152 1.58 9.32 4.50
N LEU A 153 2.21 10.11 3.64
CA LEU A 153 3.67 10.16 3.50
C LEU A 153 4.31 10.73 4.77
N GLU A 154 3.71 11.77 5.35
CA GLU A 154 4.16 12.36 6.59
C GLU A 154 4.09 11.36 7.76
N ASP A 155 3.04 10.53 7.82
CA ASP A 155 2.97 9.46 8.81
C ASP A 155 4.16 8.52 8.70
N ILE A 156 4.48 8.04 7.49
CA ILE A 156 5.59 7.10 7.29
C ILE A 156 6.93 7.76 7.61
N ARG A 157 7.12 9.04 7.23
CA ARG A 157 8.31 9.81 7.57
C ARG A 157 8.51 9.86 9.09
N GLN A 158 7.46 10.19 9.86
CA GLN A 158 7.51 10.23 11.32
C GLN A 158 7.71 8.84 11.94
N VAL A 159 7.10 7.79 11.38
CA VAL A 159 7.33 6.40 11.83
C VAL A 159 8.81 6.05 11.70
N ILE A 160 9.44 6.39 10.57
CA ILE A 160 10.88 6.15 10.34
C ILE A 160 11.72 6.95 11.35
N GLU A 161 11.38 8.20 11.63
CA GLU A 161 12.10 9.02 12.63
C GLU A 161 11.96 8.49 14.06
N ILE A 162 10.79 7.95 14.42
CA ILE A 162 10.52 7.46 15.79
C ILE A 162 11.16 6.09 16.01
N LEU A 163 11.06 5.20 15.02
CA LEU A 163 11.49 3.81 15.14
C LEU A 163 12.89 3.57 14.59
N GLY A 164 13.35 4.44 13.70
CA GLY A 164 14.69 4.37 13.13
C GLY A 164 15.77 4.51 14.22
N PRO A 165 16.97 4.04 13.94
CA PRO A 165 18.07 4.22 14.87
C PRO A 165 18.40 5.72 15.01
N PRO A 166 18.89 6.17 16.19
CA PRO A 166 19.26 7.57 16.38
C PRO A 166 20.39 7.97 15.42
N PRO A 167 20.41 9.22 14.95
CA PRO A 167 21.49 9.70 14.10
C PRO A 167 22.84 9.55 14.79
N VAL A 168 23.78 8.86 14.15
CA VAL A 168 25.14 8.73 14.65
C VAL A 168 25.94 9.94 14.19
N VAL A 169 26.47 10.72 15.15
CA VAL A 169 27.45 11.77 14.85
C VAL A 169 28.79 11.07 14.64
N GLY A 170 29.22 10.94 13.38
CA GLY A 170 30.54 10.39 13.06
C GLY A 170 31.64 11.30 13.58
N GLU A 171 32.55 10.75 14.39
CA GLU A 171 33.83 11.41 14.67
C GLU A 171 34.75 11.18 13.46
N GLY A 172 34.96 12.21 12.67
CA GLY A 172 35.96 12.19 11.59
C GLY A 172 37.39 12.20 12.12
N PRO A 173 38.39 11.78 11.33
CA PRO A 173 39.81 11.90 11.70
C PRO A 173 40.14 13.37 12.03
N GLY A 174 40.57 13.65 13.26
CA GLY A 174 40.88 15.01 13.72
C GLY A 174 39.83 15.67 14.61
N GLY A 175 38.81 14.92 15.12
CA GLY A 175 37.82 15.45 16.09
C GLY A 175 36.76 16.37 15.44
N HIS A 176 36.72 16.51 14.13
CA HIS A 176 35.64 17.23 13.45
C HIS A 176 34.39 16.37 13.39
N ARG A 177 33.29 16.87 13.96
CA ARG A 177 31.98 16.25 13.86
C ARG A 177 31.53 16.32 12.39
N GLY A 178 31.51 15.17 11.71
CA GLY A 178 30.87 15.06 10.40
C GLY A 178 29.36 15.32 10.51
N PRO A 179 28.67 15.59 9.38
CA PRO A 179 27.23 15.70 9.39
C PRO A 179 26.62 14.39 9.96
N PRO A 180 25.57 14.50 10.82
CA PRO A 180 24.92 13.31 11.38
C PRO A 180 24.47 12.41 10.24
N ARG A 181 24.98 11.17 10.21
CA ARG A 181 24.52 10.16 9.25
C ARG A 181 23.15 9.72 9.73
N LEU A 182 22.11 10.11 9.00
CA LEU A 182 20.78 9.58 9.23
C LEU A 182 20.86 8.07 9.00
N LEU A 183 20.52 7.31 10.03
CA LEU A 183 20.48 5.85 9.91
C LEU A 183 19.24 5.51 9.10
N GLN A 184 19.48 4.97 7.92
CA GLN A 184 18.49 4.62 6.95
C GLN A 184 17.80 3.32 7.35
N VAL A 185 16.56 3.16 6.91
CA VAL A 185 15.78 1.94 7.12
C VAL A 185 15.63 1.16 5.82
N TYR A 186 15.42 -0.14 5.94
CA TYR A 186 14.94 -0.95 4.83
C TYR A 186 13.41 -0.79 4.76
N LEU A 187 12.92 -0.30 3.62
CA LEU A 187 11.50 -0.02 3.43
C LEU A 187 10.89 -1.02 2.44
N VAL A 188 9.86 -1.71 2.88
CA VAL A 188 9.13 -2.70 2.09
C VAL A 188 7.67 -2.32 2.00
N GLY A 189 7.10 -2.30 0.81
CA GLY A 189 5.69 -2.00 0.63
C GLY A 189 5.00 -2.92 -0.38
N HIS A 190 3.77 -3.30 -0.07
CA HIS A 190 2.88 -4.06 -0.93
C HIS A 190 1.62 -3.25 -1.23
N ASP A 191 1.12 -3.26 -2.47
CA ASP A 191 -0.10 -2.56 -2.90
C ASP A 191 -0.08 -1.07 -2.49
N TRP A 192 -1.02 -0.56 -1.69
CA TRP A 192 -0.98 0.82 -1.17
C TRP A 192 0.29 1.12 -0.37
N GLY A 193 0.75 0.17 0.44
CA GLY A 193 2.04 0.30 1.13
C GLY A 193 3.20 0.43 0.16
N GLY A 194 3.15 -0.24 -0.99
CA GLY A 194 4.13 -0.12 -2.06
C GLY A 194 4.07 1.26 -2.74
N LEU A 195 2.86 1.79 -2.99
CA LEU A 195 2.70 3.15 -3.50
C LEU A 195 3.31 4.18 -2.54
N LEU A 196 3.02 4.06 -1.25
CA LEU A 196 3.59 4.95 -0.23
C LEU A 196 5.10 4.81 -0.15
N ALA A 197 5.63 3.59 -0.22
CA ALA A 197 7.06 3.34 -0.20
C ALA A 197 7.79 3.96 -1.40
N TRP A 198 7.21 3.89 -2.61
CA TRP A 198 7.72 4.59 -3.79
C TRP A 198 7.84 6.10 -3.56
N GLU A 199 6.79 6.71 -3.06
CA GLU A 199 6.71 8.16 -2.85
C GLU A 199 7.68 8.63 -1.74
N VAL A 200 7.75 7.90 -0.62
CA VAL A 200 8.69 8.20 0.48
C VAL A 200 10.13 8.09 -0.02
N ALA A 201 10.48 7.00 -0.70
CA ALA A 201 11.83 6.80 -1.23
C ALA A 201 12.23 7.84 -2.29
N SER A 202 11.25 8.43 -3.00
CA SER A 202 11.49 9.49 -3.98
C SER A 202 11.62 10.86 -3.33
N SER A 203 10.84 11.14 -2.27
CA SER A 203 10.83 12.45 -1.59
C SER A 203 11.85 12.56 -0.46
N HIS A 204 12.18 11.43 0.19
CA HIS A 204 13.11 11.33 1.32
C HIS A 204 14.12 10.18 1.12
N PRO A 205 14.91 10.19 0.03
CA PRO A 205 15.85 9.10 -0.26
C PRO A 205 16.92 8.94 0.84
N GLU A 206 17.20 9.98 1.60
CA GLU A 206 18.13 9.96 2.72
C GLU A 206 17.65 9.11 3.91
N MET A 207 16.35 8.79 3.99
CA MET A 207 15.76 7.99 5.06
C MET A 207 15.69 6.50 4.72
N VAL A 208 15.91 6.12 3.46
CA VAL A 208 15.74 4.75 2.97
C VAL A 208 17.06 4.22 2.42
N GLU A 209 17.58 3.15 3.01
CA GLU A 209 18.80 2.49 2.52
C GLU A 209 18.53 1.58 1.32
N LYS A 210 17.48 0.76 1.42
CA LYS A 210 17.02 -0.14 0.36
C LYS A 210 15.50 -0.16 0.30
N LEU A 211 14.98 -0.20 -0.93
CA LEU A 211 13.55 -0.22 -1.20
C LEU A 211 13.13 -1.58 -1.78
N VAL A 212 12.08 -2.17 -1.23
CA VAL A 212 11.43 -3.35 -1.81
C VAL A 212 9.97 -3.04 -2.07
N ILE A 213 9.54 -3.27 -3.30
CA ILE A 213 8.15 -3.06 -3.72
C ILE A 213 7.57 -4.39 -4.19
N MET A 214 6.36 -4.70 -3.75
CA MET A 214 5.61 -5.88 -4.14
C MET A 214 4.27 -5.47 -4.74
N ASP A 215 4.02 -5.89 -5.99
CA ASP A 215 2.75 -5.68 -6.71
C ASP A 215 2.19 -4.26 -6.55
N ALA A 216 3.06 -3.27 -6.76
CA ALA A 216 2.70 -1.86 -6.71
C ALA A 216 3.46 -1.06 -7.78
N PRO A 217 2.77 -0.54 -8.80
CA PRO A 217 3.41 0.24 -9.84
C PRO A 217 3.72 1.66 -9.35
N HIS A 218 4.78 2.24 -9.90
CA HIS A 218 5.00 3.67 -9.78
C HIS A 218 3.85 4.45 -10.41
N ARG A 219 3.34 5.49 -9.74
CA ARG A 219 2.12 6.23 -10.15
C ARG A 219 2.17 6.76 -11.60
N ALA A 220 3.32 7.28 -12.03
CA ALA A 220 3.48 7.78 -13.40
C ALA A 220 3.31 6.67 -14.44
N VAL A 221 3.88 5.48 -14.17
CA VAL A 221 3.78 4.32 -15.06
C VAL A 221 2.34 3.82 -15.11
N MET A 222 1.70 3.70 -13.94
CA MET A 222 0.31 3.23 -13.85
C MET A 222 -0.65 4.16 -14.61
N ALA A 223 -0.52 5.47 -14.43
CA ALA A 223 -1.36 6.46 -15.12
C ALA A 223 -1.22 6.36 -16.65
N GLY A 224 0.02 6.29 -17.15
CA GLY A 224 0.28 6.14 -18.58
C GLY A 224 -0.21 4.79 -19.13
N PHE A 225 -0.02 3.71 -18.36
CA PHE A 225 -0.45 2.38 -18.77
C PHE A 225 -1.98 2.27 -18.84
N MET A 226 -2.69 2.74 -17.81
CA MET A 226 -4.16 2.76 -17.79
C MET A 226 -4.77 3.54 -18.96
N ALA A 227 -4.15 4.64 -19.37
CA ALA A 227 -4.63 5.44 -20.49
C ALA A 227 -4.60 4.69 -21.84
N CYS A 228 -3.73 3.67 -21.98
CA CYS A 228 -3.50 2.93 -23.20
C CYS A 228 -4.00 1.47 -23.18
N HIS A 229 -4.37 0.94 -22.01
CA HIS A 229 -4.69 -0.48 -21.84
C HIS A 229 -6.04 -0.69 -21.16
N LEU A 230 -7.06 -1.01 -21.96
CA LEU A 230 -8.42 -1.29 -21.49
C LEU A 230 -8.45 -2.42 -20.45
N SER A 231 -7.58 -3.43 -20.58
CA SER A 231 -7.50 -4.54 -19.61
C SER A 231 -7.17 -4.03 -18.21
N GLN A 232 -6.22 -3.10 -18.06
CA GLN A 232 -5.89 -2.51 -16.76
C GLN A 232 -7.04 -1.63 -16.25
N LEU A 233 -7.66 -0.86 -17.14
CA LEU A 233 -8.81 -0.03 -16.75
C LEU A 233 -9.95 -0.90 -16.18
N LEU A 234 -10.23 -2.05 -16.79
CA LEU A 234 -11.24 -2.99 -16.29
C LEU A 234 -10.83 -3.65 -14.98
N ARG A 235 -9.55 -4.08 -14.84
CA ARG A 235 -9.02 -4.63 -13.59
C ARG A 235 -9.08 -3.60 -12.45
N SER A 236 -8.94 -2.33 -12.78
CA SER A 236 -9.01 -1.19 -11.85
C SER A 236 -10.42 -0.63 -11.65
N SER A 237 -11.47 -1.28 -12.16
CA SER A 237 -12.86 -0.78 -12.10
C SER A 237 -13.33 -0.50 -10.68
N TYR A 238 -12.86 -1.27 -9.70
CA TYR A 238 -13.16 -1.06 -8.27
C TYR A 238 -12.64 0.29 -7.75
N ILE A 239 -11.53 0.82 -8.29
CA ILE A 239 -10.99 2.13 -7.91
C ILE A 239 -12.01 3.24 -8.26
N PHE A 240 -12.69 3.10 -9.39
CA PHE A 240 -13.75 4.04 -9.80
C PHE A 240 -15.02 3.87 -8.95
N LEU A 241 -15.41 2.63 -8.63
CA LEU A 241 -16.48 2.38 -7.67
C LEU A 241 -16.23 3.10 -6.35
N PHE A 242 -15.00 3.02 -5.83
CA PHE A 242 -14.63 3.60 -4.53
C PHE A 242 -14.65 5.14 -4.50
N GLN A 243 -14.76 5.82 -5.66
CA GLN A 243 -14.99 7.26 -5.70
C GLN A 243 -16.40 7.66 -5.24
N LEU A 244 -17.36 6.73 -5.33
CA LEU A 244 -18.73 7.01 -4.95
C LEU A 244 -18.89 7.12 -3.43
N PRO A 245 -19.82 7.95 -2.93
CA PRO A 245 -20.15 7.98 -1.52
C PRO A 245 -20.98 6.74 -1.14
N TRP A 246 -20.84 6.23 0.07
CA TRP A 246 -21.61 5.17 0.75
C TRP A 246 -21.86 3.85 -0.02
N LEU A 247 -21.95 3.88 -1.34
CA LEU A 247 -22.22 2.69 -2.14
C LEU A 247 -21.10 1.64 -2.05
N PRO A 248 -19.80 2.00 -2.09
CA PRO A 248 -18.72 1.03 -1.90
C PRO A 248 -18.78 0.36 -0.52
N GLU A 249 -19.03 1.13 0.53
CA GLU A 249 -19.17 0.61 1.89
C GLU A 249 -20.31 -0.41 1.97
N LEU A 250 -21.46 -0.09 1.37
CA LEU A 250 -22.59 -1.01 1.28
C LEU A 250 -22.22 -2.30 0.53
N LEU A 251 -21.68 -2.18 -0.69
CA LEU A 251 -21.37 -3.34 -1.52
C LEU A 251 -20.30 -4.24 -0.91
N LEU A 252 -19.26 -3.66 -0.30
CA LEU A 252 -18.21 -4.43 0.37
C LEU A 252 -18.72 -5.16 1.61
N SER A 253 -19.72 -4.61 2.32
CA SER A 253 -20.29 -5.24 3.51
C SER A 253 -21.32 -6.34 3.20
N LEU A 254 -21.85 -6.42 1.97
CA LEU A 254 -22.86 -7.42 1.61
C LEU A 254 -22.37 -8.85 1.85
N ALA A 255 -23.30 -9.68 2.35
CA ALA A 255 -23.12 -11.11 2.55
C ALA A 255 -21.86 -11.46 3.39
N ASP A 256 -21.64 -10.72 4.45
CA ASP A 256 -20.48 -10.85 5.35
C ASP A 256 -19.14 -10.62 4.62
N PHE A 257 -19.06 -9.52 3.91
CA PHE A 257 -17.85 -9.10 3.15
C PHE A 257 -17.47 -10.04 2.00
N GLU A 258 -18.46 -10.58 1.31
CA GLU A 258 -18.25 -11.56 0.22
C GLU A 258 -17.27 -11.08 -0.85
N LEU A 259 -17.31 -9.81 -1.25
CA LEU A 259 -16.36 -9.25 -2.22
C LEU A 259 -14.91 -9.30 -1.70
N VAL A 260 -14.71 -8.94 -0.44
CA VAL A 260 -13.39 -8.97 0.19
C VAL A 260 -12.90 -10.41 0.35
N ARG A 261 -13.78 -11.31 0.80
CA ARG A 261 -13.48 -12.75 0.89
C ARG A 261 -13.09 -13.30 -0.47
N THR A 262 -13.86 -13.01 -1.51
CA THR A 262 -13.58 -13.46 -2.88
C THR A 262 -12.24 -12.93 -3.38
N ALA A 263 -11.92 -11.67 -3.10
CA ALA A 263 -10.65 -11.08 -3.49
C ALA A 263 -9.43 -11.78 -2.82
N LEU A 264 -9.59 -12.32 -1.62
CA LEU A 264 -8.52 -12.99 -0.89
C LEU A 264 -8.45 -14.50 -1.16
N THR A 265 -9.59 -15.16 -1.43
CA THR A 265 -9.70 -16.63 -1.38
C THR A 265 -10.09 -17.31 -2.69
N SER A 266 -10.59 -16.56 -3.68
CA SER A 266 -10.96 -17.17 -4.95
C SER A 266 -9.75 -17.67 -5.75
N SER A 267 -9.98 -18.66 -6.61
CA SER A 267 -8.93 -19.28 -7.42
C SER A 267 -8.29 -18.35 -8.46
N TRP A 268 -8.90 -17.21 -8.74
CA TRP A 268 -8.45 -16.27 -9.77
C TRP A 268 -8.09 -14.86 -9.26
N LEU A 269 -8.63 -14.43 -8.11
CA LEU A 269 -8.26 -13.15 -7.46
C LEU A 269 -7.38 -13.36 -6.24
N GLY A 270 -7.58 -14.46 -5.54
CA GLY A 270 -6.97 -14.77 -4.27
C GLY A 270 -5.57 -15.39 -4.40
N ILE A 271 -5.16 -16.00 -3.32
CA ILE A 271 -3.87 -16.70 -3.21
C ILE A 271 -3.86 -17.89 -4.16
N GLN A 272 -2.88 -17.93 -5.08
CA GLN A 272 -2.76 -18.94 -6.12
C GLN A 272 -2.13 -20.23 -5.58
N ASN A 273 -1.20 -20.11 -4.63
CA ASN A 273 -0.55 -21.25 -4.02
C ASN A 273 -1.51 -22.03 -3.10
N ALA A 274 -1.91 -23.21 -3.50
CA ALA A 274 -2.86 -24.02 -2.76
C ALA A 274 -2.43 -24.33 -1.32
N ALA A 275 -1.12 -24.42 -1.06
CA ALA A 275 -0.56 -24.68 0.27
C ALA A 275 -0.62 -23.44 1.21
N GLN A 276 -0.90 -22.26 0.65
CA GLN A 276 -0.96 -20.99 1.38
C GLN A 276 -2.37 -20.39 1.43
N ARG A 277 -3.37 -21.15 1.00
CA ARG A 277 -4.77 -20.67 1.07
C ARG A 277 -5.15 -20.33 2.50
N LEU A 278 -5.73 -19.15 2.65
CA LEU A 278 -6.15 -18.65 3.96
C LEU A 278 -7.22 -19.53 4.57
N THR A 279 -7.07 -19.81 5.84
CA THR A 279 -8.10 -20.40 6.69
C THR A 279 -9.18 -19.36 6.99
N GLU A 280 -10.35 -19.78 7.45
CA GLU A 280 -11.43 -18.87 7.86
C GLU A 280 -10.98 -17.90 8.98
N GLN A 281 -10.12 -18.36 9.89
CA GLN A 281 -9.57 -17.51 10.94
C GLN A 281 -8.65 -16.43 10.40
N GLU A 282 -7.83 -16.74 9.39
CA GLU A 282 -6.93 -15.77 8.74
C GLU A 282 -7.71 -14.78 7.88
N VAL A 283 -8.76 -15.21 7.20
CA VAL A 283 -9.70 -14.30 6.53
C VAL A 283 -10.36 -13.37 7.54
N ASP A 284 -10.81 -13.90 8.68
CA ASP A 284 -11.41 -13.09 9.75
C ASP A 284 -10.41 -12.09 10.34
N ALA A 285 -9.09 -12.37 10.33
CA ALA A 285 -8.08 -11.40 10.75
C ALA A 285 -8.05 -10.14 9.86
N TYR A 286 -8.31 -10.27 8.57
CA TYR A 286 -8.46 -9.12 7.68
C TYR A 286 -9.82 -8.45 7.81
N LEU A 287 -10.88 -9.23 7.97
CA LEU A 287 -12.24 -8.71 8.06
C LEU A 287 -12.53 -8.04 9.42
N TYR A 288 -11.81 -8.41 10.47
CA TYR A 288 -12.07 -7.89 11.83
C TYR A 288 -12.07 -6.36 11.83
N GLY A 289 -10.97 -5.72 11.39
CA GLY A 289 -10.85 -4.26 11.36
C GLY A 289 -11.87 -3.57 10.45
N LEU A 290 -12.17 -4.18 9.29
CA LEU A 290 -13.14 -3.67 8.32
C LEU A 290 -14.59 -3.76 8.81
N SER A 291 -14.90 -4.77 9.63
CA SER A 291 -16.24 -5.02 10.18
C SER A 291 -16.58 -4.15 11.39
N GLN A 292 -15.59 -3.49 11.99
CA GLN A 292 -15.85 -2.57 13.11
C GLN A 292 -16.60 -1.31 12.63
N PRO A 293 -17.37 -0.64 13.50
CA PRO A 293 -18.04 0.60 13.15
C PRO A 293 -17.07 1.62 12.54
N GLY A 294 -17.39 2.09 11.34
CA GLY A 294 -16.52 3.01 10.59
C GLY A 294 -15.24 2.41 10.02
N GLY A 295 -15.05 1.08 10.05
CA GLY A 295 -13.82 0.43 9.61
C GLY A 295 -13.58 0.42 8.10
N LEU A 296 -14.63 0.54 7.27
CA LEU A 296 -14.52 0.52 5.81
C LEU A 296 -14.14 1.88 5.20
N THR A 297 -14.72 2.96 5.69
CA THR A 297 -14.55 4.29 5.10
C THR A 297 -13.10 4.78 5.09
N PRO A 298 -12.30 4.60 6.16
CA PRO A 298 -10.89 4.99 6.18
C PRO A 298 -10.06 4.38 5.04
N PRO A 299 -10.03 3.04 4.83
CA PRO A 299 -9.36 2.44 3.68
C PRO A 299 -9.84 2.94 2.33
N LEU A 300 -11.15 3.16 2.15
CA LEU A 300 -11.72 3.69 0.91
C LEU A 300 -11.29 5.13 0.63
N ASN A 301 -11.02 5.92 1.67
CA ASN A 301 -10.56 7.29 1.51
C ASN A 301 -9.16 7.41 0.91
N TYR A 302 -8.33 6.38 0.97
CA TYR A 302 -7.08 6.28 0.20
C TYR A 302 -7.39 6.40 -1.29
N TYR A 303 -8.30 5.58 -1.80
CA TYR A 303 -8.72 5.59 -3.20
C TYR A 303 -9.46 6.86 -3.60
N ARG A 304 -10.28 7.44 -2.73
CA ARG A 304 -10.99 8.70 -2.95
C ARG A 304 -10.06 9.89 -3.13
N ASN A 305 -8.84 9.80 -2.62
CA ASN A 305 -7.79 10.81 -2.79
C ASN A 305 -6.85 10.54 -3.98
N LEU A 306 -6.94 9.38 -4.63
CA LEU A 306 -5.99 8.95 -5.67
C LEU A 306 -5.97 9.88 -6.90
N PHE A 307 -7.14 10.45 -7.26
CA PHE A 307 -7.28 11.33 -8.43
C PHE A 307 -7.15 12.82 -8.08
N ARG A 308 -6.58 13.15 -6.93
CA ARG A 308 -6.22 14.55 -6.61
C ARG A 308 -4.97 14.98 -7.37
N ASP A 309 -4.86 16.29 -7.56
CA ASP A 309 -3.70 16.92 -8.23
C ASP A 309 -2.46 16.89 -7.30
N THR A 310 -1.98 15.71 -6.97
CA THR A 310 -0.72 15.54 -6.22
C THR A 310 0.42 15.36 -7.22
N PRO A 311 1.51 16.14 -7.13
CA PRO A 311 2.67 15.97 -7.99
C PRO A 311 3.15 14.52 -7.99
N ILE A 312 3.50 14.02 -9.17
CA ILE A 312 4.06 12.67 -9.34
C ILE A 312 5.56 12.83 -9.56
N PRO A 313 6.42 12.18 -8.74
CA PRO A 313 7.84 12.15 -9.00
C PRO A 313 8.10 11.63 -10.41
N ARG A 314 8.98 12.31 -11.17
CA ARG A 314 9.29 11.93 -12.55
C ARG A 314 10.41 10.90 -12.62
N GLU A 315 11.30 10.91 -11.65
CA GLU A 315 12.45 10.03 -11.59
C GLU A 315 12.28 8.96 -10.52
N PRO A 316 12.78 7.75 -10.77
CA PRO A 316 12.79 6.69 -9.77
C PRO A 316 13.74 7.09 -8.62
N PRO A 317 13.48 6.59 -7.40
CA PRO A 317 14.33 6.90 -6.24
C PRO A 317 15.79 6.49 -6.50
N PRO A 318 16.77 7.30 -6.04
CA PRO A 318 18.19 7.11 -6.32
C PRO A 318 18.85 6.08 -5.39
N LEU A 319 18.18 4.99 -5.07
CA LEU A 319 18.64 3.98 -4.11
C LEU A 319 18.43 2.56 -4.64
N PRO A 320 19.12 1.55 -4.07
CA PRO A 320 18.93 0.16 -4.44
C PRO A 320 17.47 -0.26 -4.27
N THR A 321 16.90 -0.79 -5.34
CA THR A 321 15.47 -1.14 -5.37
C THR A 321 15.28 -2.58 -5.86
N LEU A 322 14.46 -3.34 -5.14
CA LEU A 322 13.97 -4.66 -5.55
C LEU A 322 12.47 -4.57 -5.84
N LEU A 323 12.06 -4.90 -7.05
CA LEU A 323 10.66 -5.01 -7.44
C LEU A 323 10.30 -6.50 -7.55
N LEU A 324 9.35 -6.96 -6.76
CA LEU A 324 8.76 -8.29 -6.82
C LEU A 324 7.36 -8.17 -7.43
N TRP A 325 7.00 -9.11 -8.30
CA TRP A 325 5.73 -9.08 -8.98
C TRP A 325 5.15 -10.47 -9.18
N GLY A 326 3.88 -10.67 -8.86
CA GLY A 326 3.15 -11.91 -9.13
C GLY A 326 2.81 -12.02 -10.63
N ALA A 327 3.22 -13.12 -11.27
CA ALA A 327 2.94 -13.34 -12.69
C ALA A 327 1.43 -13.49 -12.98
N GLU A 328 0.68 -13.97 -12.00
CA GLU A 328 -0.76 -14.21 -12.07
C GLU A 328 -1.59 -13.12 -11.35
N ASP A 329 -1.00 -11.92 -11.16
CA ASP A 329 -1.70 -10.80 -10.52
C ASP A 329 -2.98 -10.44 -11.29
N ALA A 330 -4.12 -10.59 -10.63
CA ALA A 330 -5.43 -10.33 -11.22
C ALA A 330 -5.82 -8.84 -11.23
N PHE A 331 -5.21 -8.02 -10.38
CA PHE A 331 -5.48 -6.59 -10.23
C PHE A 331 -4.57 -5.74 -11.09
N LEU A 332 -3.32 -6.18 -11.27
CA LEU A 332 -2.28 -5.46 -12.01
C LEU A 332 -1.80 -6.31 -13.18
N ASP A 333 -1.95 -5.78 -14.37
CA ASP A 333 -1.57 -6.48 -15.60
C ASP A 333 -0.05 -6.68 -15.66
N ALA A 334 0.41 -7.92 -15.84
CA ALA A 334 1.84 -8.25 -15.91
C ALA A 334 2.58 -7.49 -17.03
N ARG A 335 1.87 -6.96 -18.04
CA ARG A 335 2.43 -6.06 -19.07
C ARG A 335 2.90 -4.71 -18.53
N LEU A 336 2.54 -4.35 -17.29
CA LEU A 336 3.12 -3.23 -16.56
C LEU A 336 4.62 -3.44 -16.28
N VAL A 337 5.05 -4.68 -16.07
CA VAL A 337 6.41 -5.02 -15.65
C VAL A 337 7.49 -4.49 -16.61
N PRO A 338 7.40 -4.69 -17.95
CA PRO A 338 8.33 -4.09 -18.89
C PRO A 338 8.33 -2.55 -18.87
N CYS A 339 7.18 -1.93 -18.62
CA CYS A 339 7.07 -0.47 -18.51
C CYS A 339 7.77 0.04 -17.24
N LEU A 340 7.59 -0.65 -16.12
CA LEU A 340 8.27 -0.35 -14.85
C LEU A 340 9.78 -0.49 -15.00
N ARG A 341 10.27 -1.56 -15.64
CA ARG A 341 11.70 -1.79 -15.88
C ARG A 341 12.38 -0.63 -16.61
N ARG A 342 11.69 -0.01 -17.57
CA ARG A 342 12.22 1.15 -18.31
C ARG A 342 12.36 2.41 -17.44
N CYS A 343 11.58 2.49 -16.38
CA CYS A 343 11.58 3.62 -15.43
C CYS A 343 12.46 3.34 -14.21
N LEU A 344 13.01 2.13 -14.05
CA LEU A 344 13.90 1.78 -12.96
C LEU A 344 15.35 2.10 -13.32
N ARG A 345 16.17 2.41 -12.33
CA ARG A 345 17.61 2.53 -12.50
C ARG A 345 18.23 1.18 -12.90
N PRO A 346 19.38 1.19 -13.62
CA PRO A 346 20.06 -0.04 -14.01
C PRO A 346 20.41 -0.97 -12.84
N THR A 347 20.62 -0.40 -11.65
CA THR A 347 20.93 -1.13 -10.41
C THR A 347 19.71 -1.79 -9.75
N ALA A 348 18.50 -1.44 -10.20
CA ALA A 348 17.30 -2.05 -9.66
C ALA A 348 17.14 -3.49 -10.15
N ARG A 349 16.71 -4.37 -9.23
CA ARG A 349 16.40 -5.77 -9.52
C ARG A 349 14.89 -5.93 -9.66
N LEU A 350 14.48 -6.73 -10.65
CA LEU A 350 13.08 -7.04 -10.90
C LEU A 350 12.94 -8.55 -10.97
N CYS A 351 12.07 -9.12 -10.13
CA CYS A 351 11.76 -10.54 -10.08
C CYS A 351 10.27 -10.76 -10.32
N LEU A 352 9.94 -11.44 -11.40
CA LEU A 352 8.59 -11.95 -11.67
C LEU A 352 8.48 -13.34 -11.04
N LEU A 353 7.50 -13.55 -10.16
CA LEU A 353 7.29 -14.83 -9.46
C LEU A 353 6.21 -15.63 -10.18
N PRO A 354 6.57 -16.74 -10.86
CA PRO A 354 5.61 -17.60 -11.52
C PRO A 354 4.64 -18.25 -10.53
N GLY A 355 3.38 -18.36 -10.92
CA GLY A 355 2.34 -18.98 -10.11
C GLY A 355 1.97 -18.17 -8.85
N ALA A 356 2.39 -16.92 -8.76
CA ALA A 356 2.03 -16.03 -7.67
C ALA A 356 0.99 -15.01 -8.14
N GLY A 357 -0.04 -14.78 -7.33
CA GLY A 357 -1.03 -13.72 -7.53
C GLY A 357 -0.60 -12.40 -6.91
N HIS A 358 -1.58 -11.51 -6.72
CA HIS A 358 -1.37 -10.18 -6.13
C HIS A 358 -0.88 -10.22 -4.68
N TRP A 359 -1.27 -11.22 -3.91
CA TRP A 359 -1.05 -11.29 -2.46
C TRP A 359 0.32 -11.89 -2.11
N LEU A 360 1.40 -11.40 -2.73
CA LEU A 360 2.74 -11.98 -2.66
C LEU A 360 3.24 -12.35 -1.25
N PRO A 361 3.06 -11.52 -0.21
CA PRO A 361 3.51 -11.88 1.14
C PRO A 361 2.83 -13.13 1.71
N GLU A 362 1.63 -13.41 1.23
CA GLU A 362 0.81 -14.56 1.62
C GLU A 362 0.99 -15.75 0.66
N ASP A 363 1.08 -15.45 -0.63
CA ASP A 363 1.07 -16.43 -1.70
C ASP A 363 2.40 -17.17 -1.80
N GLN A 364 3.51 -16.46 -1.63
CA GLN A 364 4.87 -16.98 -1.79
C GLN A 364 5.78 -16.54 -0.61
N PRO A 365 5.41 -16.79 0.66
CA PRO A 365 6.12 -16.22 1.82
C PRO A 365 7.61 -16.62 1.85
N ARG A 366 7.94 -17.89 1.64
CA ARG A 366 9.34 -18.38 1.67
C ARG A 366 10.19 -17.88 0.50
N PRO A 367 9.75 -17.91 -0.78
CA PRO A 367 10.46 -17.25 -1.87
C PRO A 367 10.67 -15.76 -1.64
N VAL A 368 9.64 -15.04 -1.18
CA VAL A 368 9.72 -13.62 -0.86
C VAL A 368 10.75 -13.37 0.24
N ALA A 369 10.69 -14.10 1.36
CA ALA A 369 11.65 -13.96 2.46
C ALA A 369 13.10 -14.17 1.99
N ARG A 370 13.36 -15.18 1.16
CA ARG A 370 14.71 -15.45 0.62
C ARG A 370 15.20 -14.35 -0.31
N LEU A 371 14.33 -13.81 -1.18
CA LEU A 371 14.70 -12.73 -2.09
C LEU A 371 15.00 -11.44 -1.32
N LEU A 372 14.20 -11.14 -0.29
CA LEU A 372 14.45 -10.02 0.60
C LEU A 372 15.78 -10.19 1.33
N ASP A 373 15.98 -11.33 1.99
CA ASP A 373 17.19 -11.61 2.78
C ASP A 373 18.46 -11.51 1.92
N HIS A 374 18.44 -12.08 0.71
CA HIS A 374 19.53 -11.96 -0.24
C HIS A 374 19.78 -10.51 -0.64
N PHE A 375 18.73 -9.75 -1.01
CA PHE A 375 18.85 -8.37 -1.44
C PHE A 375 19.30 -7.45 -0.31
N LEU A 376 18.76 -7.62 0.88
CA LEU A 376 19.10 -6.81 2.05
C LEU A 376 20.50 -7.13 2.59
N GLY A 377 20.90 -8.41 2.53
CA GLY A 377 22.18 -8.90 3.03
C GLY A 377 23.38 -8.63 2.09
N THR A 378 23.14 -8.34 0.80
CA THR A 378 24.21 -7.89 -0.12
C THR A 378 24.61 -6.46 0.27
N GLY A 379 25.66 -6.31 1.07
CA GLY A 379 26.33 -5.02 1.23
C GLY A 379 26.85 -4.57 -0.13
N ASP A 380 26.56 -3.32 -0.51
CA ASP A 380 27.29 -2.69 -1.61
C ASP A 380 28.73 -2.43 -1.12
N HIS A 381 29.57 -3.46 -1.21
CA HIS A 381 31.02 -3.24 -1.18
C HIS A 381 31.40 -2.63 -2.52
N HIS A 382 31.06 -1.36 -2.72
CA HIS A 382 31.75 -0.54 -3.67
C HIS A 382 33.02 -0.01 -3.00
N HIS A 383 34.12 -0.71 -3.33
CA HIS A 383 35.45 -0.15 -3.25
C HIS A 383 35.66 0.89 -4.35
#